data_da846617dc6f0af493874a8883f026e0
#
_entry.id   da846617dc6f0af493874a8883f026e0
#
_cell.length_a   1.000
_cell.length_b   1.000
_cell.length_c   1.000
_cell.angle_alpha   90.00
_cell.angle_beta   90.00
_cell.angle_gamma   90.00
#
_symmetry.space_group_name_H-M   'P 1'
#
loop_
_entity.id
_entity.type
_entity.pdbx_description
1 polymer ?
#
loop_
_entity_poly.entity_id
_entity_poly.type
_entity_poly.pdbx_seq_one_letter_code
_entity_poly.pdbx_strand_id
1 'polypeptide(L)'
;MRSKIVVKVLPHVMRSTNEFNIPPGDAHGYEILYFGVNLILMFDYRLSFDIEVKSSDYGDEIDVLIISRRDVSVWKNKNSDDGSRPENIKMHYSNNGQKINDVFKPPVSDAYAFILSNRSRRDNKKEFKTKTVDLILTHSWQQEIKESQLKNRL
;
A
#
# COMPACT_ATOMS: atom_id res chain seq x y z
N MET A 1 40.50 -16.57 -21.96
CA MET A 1 39.30 -15.84 -22.44
C MET A 1 38.25 -15.74 -21.34
N ARG A 2 37.89 -14.57 -20.97
CA ARG A 2 36.79 -14.39 -19.99
C ARG A 2 35.46 -14.42 -20.73
N SER A 3 34.57 -15.34 -20.38
CA SER A 3 33.21 -15.31 -20.85
C SER A 3 32.50 -14.09 -20.27
N LYS A 4 31.88 -13.27 -21.11
CA LYS A 4 31.04 -12.18 -20.66
C LYS A 4 29.70 -12.76 -20.22
N ILE A 5 29.31 -12.46 -18.98
CA ILE A 5 27.94 -12.68 -18.53
C ILE A 5 27.10 -11.56 -19.09
N VAL A 6 26.19 -11.91 -20.01
CA VAL A 6 25.24 -10.93 -20.55
C VAL A 6 24.06 -10.85 -19.60
N VAL A 7 23.81 -9.65 -19.10
CA VAL A 7 22.71 -9.35 -18.20
C VAL A 7 21.74 -8.44 -18.92
N LYS A 8 20.47 -8.77 -18.86
CA LYS A 8 19.40 -7.92 -19.36
C LYS A 8 18.57 -7.38 -18.21
N VAL A 9 18.09 -6.17 -18.37
CA VAL A 9 17.17 -5.54 -17.44
C VAL A 9 15.76 -5.72 -17.98
N LEU A 10 14.91 -6.33 -17.18
CA LEU A 10 13.50 -6.53 -17.52
C LEU A 10 12.59 -5.72 -16.63
N PRO A 11 11.66 -4.95 -17.21
CA PRO A 11 10.61 -4.31 -16.45
C PRO A 11 9.56 -5.34 -16.03
N HIS A 12 9.07 -5.19 -14.81
CA HIS A 12 7.96 -5.96 -14.28
C HIS A 12 6.85 -5.01 -13.85
N VAL A 13 5.62 -5.37 -14.16
CA VAL A 13 4.43 -4.62 -13.75
C VAL A 13 3.39 -5.62 -13.27
N MET A 14 2.90 -5.41 -12.06
CA MET A 14 1.80 -6.18 -11.49
C MET A 14 0.69 -5.22 -11.08
N ARG A 15 -0.48 -5.37 -11.70
CA ARG A 15 -1.63 -4.50 -11.44
C ARG A 15 -2.77 -5.30 -10.86
N SER A 16 -3.39 -4.78 -9.81
CA SER A 16 -4.60 -5.34 -9.23
C SER A 16 -5.67 -4.25 -9.09
N THR A 17 -6.93 -4.65 -9.31
CA THR A 17 -8.10 -3.78 -9.14
C THR A 17 -9.02 -4.45 -8.14
N ASN A 18 -9.36 -3.73 -7.08
CA ASN A 18 -10.21 -4.23 -6.01
C ASN A 18 -11.24 -3.19 -5.61
N GLU A 19 -12.37 -3.67 -5.13
CA GLU A 19 -13.38 -2.86 -4.47
C GLU A 19 -13.55 -3.38 -3.05
N PHE A 20 -13.45 -2.50 -2.07
CA PHE A 20 -13.59 -2.85 -0.66
C PHE A 20 -14.77 -2.13 -0.04
N ASN A 21 -15.54 -2.85 0.75
CA ASN A 21 -16.55 -2.27 1.64
C ASN A 21 -15.96 -2.25 3.04
N ILE A 22 -15.57 -1.09 3.53
CA ILE A 22 -14.87 -0.94 4.79
C ILE A 22 -15.83 -0.39 5.83
N PRO A 23 -16.27 -1.21 6.81
CA PRO A 23 -17.16 -0.75 7.86
C PRO A 23 -16.46 0.27 8.76
N PRO A 24 -17.22 1.07 9.49
CA PRO A 24 -16.62 1.96 10.49
C PRO A 24 -16.19 1.19 11.75
N GLY A 25 -15.27 1.75 12.51
CA GLY A 25 -14.91 1.26 13.83
C GLY A 25 -13.51 0.68 13.93
N ASP A 26 -13.00 0.62 15.16
CA ASP A 26 -11.61 0.24 15.42
C ASP A 26 -11.32 -1.24 15.15
N ALA A 27 -12.31 -2.12 15.36
CA ALA A 27 -12.09 -3.55 15.23
C ALA A 27 -12.10 -4.04 13.77
N HIS A 28 -12.86 -3.39 12.89
CA HIS A 28 -13.11 -3.88 11.52
C HIS A 28 -13.01 -2.78 10.45
N GLY A 29 -12.71 -1.56 10.83
CA GLY A 29 -12.73 -0.40 9.95
C GLY A 29 -11.50 -0.24 9.09
N TYR A 30 -10.93 -1.32 8.58
CA TYR A 30 -9.74 -1.24 7.74
C TYR A 30 -9.61 -2.44 6.82
N GLU A 31 -8.87 -2.23 5.73
CA GLU A 31 -8.35 -3.27 4.85
C GLU A 31 -6.84 -3.16 4.79
N ILE A 32 -6.15 -4.29 4.86
CA ILE A 32 -4.69 -4.35 4.82
C ILE A 32 -4.24 -5.25 3.69
N LEU A 33 -3.38 -4.70 2.84
CA LEU A 33 -2.73 -5.42 1.76
C LEU A 33 -1.23 -5.46 2.04
N TYR A 34 -0.65 -6.66 2.05
CA TYR A 34 0.77 -6.84 2.33
C TYR A 34 1.56 -6.97 1.03
N PHE A 35 2.75 -6.38 1.01
CA PHE A 35 3.69 -6.55 -0.09
C PHE A 35 5.14 -6.51 0.42
N GLY A 36 5.98 -7.30 -0.21
CA GLY A 36 7.41 -7.35 0.11
C GLY A 36 8.25 -6.71 -0.98
N VAL A 37 9.28 -5.99 -0.59
CA VAL A 37 10.21 -5.34 -1.51
C VAL A 37 11.64 -5.72 -1.16
N ASN A 38 12.38 -6.19 -2.14
CA ASN A 38 13.81 -6.40 -2.07
C ASN A 38 14.46 -5.48 -3.11
N LEU A 39 15.04 -4.36 -2.68
CA LEU A 39 15.56 -3.34 -3.58
C LEU A 39 16.84 -3.77 -4.31
N ILE A 40 17.49 -4.86 -3.89
CA ILE A 40 18.63 -5.44 -4.62
C ILE A 40 18.13 -6.21 -5.85
N LEU A 41 17.06 -6.99 -5.70
CA LEU A 41 16.50 -7.81 -6.76
C LEU A 41 15.44 -7.06 -7.58
N MET A 42 14.74 -6.12 -6.96
CA MET A 42 13.64 -5.36 -7.54
C MET A 42 14.00 -3.87 -7.50
N PHE A 43 15.00 -3.49 -8.27
CA PHE A 43 15.44 -2.10 -8.23
C PHE A 43 14.46 -1.18 -8.96
N ASP A 44 14.51 0.08 -8.62
CA ASP A 44 13.58 1.09 -9.14
C ASP A 44 12.11 0.77 -8.84
N TYR A 45 11.87 0.13 -7.69
CA TYR A 45 10.52 -0.28 -7.29
C TYR A 45 9.64 0.94 -7.00
N ARG A 46 8.41 0.90 -7.54
CA ARG A 46 7.38 1.90 -7.30
C ARG A 46 6.05 1.20 -7.06
N LEU A 47 5.33 1.67 -6.06
CA LEU A 47 3.93 1.32 -5.86
C LEU A 47 3.07 2.53 -6.24
N SER A 48 2.39 2.44 -7.36
CA SER A 48 1.41 3.44 -7.76
C SER A 48 0.04 3.00 -7.27
N PHE A 49 -0.74 3.93 -6.76
CA PHE A 49 -2.09 3.62 -6.30
C PHE A 49 -3.08 4.71 -6.67
N ASP A 50 -4.25 4.26 -7.04
CA ASP A 50 -5.37 5.09 -7.43
C ASP A 50 -6.56 4.66 -6.56
N ILE A 51 -7.08 5.59 -5.77
CA ILE A 51 -8.10 5.33 -4.76
C ILE A 51 -9.26 6.28 -5.01
N GLU A 52 -10.47 5.74 -5.01
CA GLU A 52 -11.69 6.51 -5.07
C GLU A 52 -12.71 5.98 -4.07
N VAL A 53 -13.21 6.84 -3.19
CA VAL A 53 -14.34 6.52 -2.33
C VAL A 53 -15.63 6.79 -3.10
N LYS A 54 -16.41 5.73 -3.34
CA LYS A 54 -17.61 5.76 -4.18
C LYS A 54 -18.88 6.19 -3.47
N SER A 55 -18.82 6.52 -2.19
CA SER A 55 -20.03 6.88 -1.48
C SER A 55 -20.64 8.16 -2.07
N SER A 56 -21.97 8.22 -2.03
CA SER A 56 -22.73 9.31 -2.64
C SER A 56 -22.67 10.63 -1.87
N ASP A 57 -22.08 10.60 -0.66
CA ASP A 57 -22.05 11.78 0.20
C ASP A 57 -20.78 12.58 -0.02
N TYR A 58 -20.96 13.86 -0.22
CA TYR A 58 -19.86 14.79 -0.37
C TYR A 58 -18.98 14.80 0.89
N GLY A 59 -17.67 14.68 0.69
CA GLY A 59 -16.72 14.72 1.79
C GLY A 59 -16.36 13.37 2.42
N ASP A 60 -16.85 12.26 1.86
CA ASP A 60 -16.41 10.94 2.31
C ASP A 60 -14.95 10.71 1.97
N GLU A 61 -14.16 10.50 3.02
CA GLU A 61 -12.72 10.35 2.92
C GLU A 61 -12.28 9.03 3.53
N ILE A 62 -11.16 8.52 3.06
CA ILE A 62 -10.49 7.35 3.61
C ILE A 62 -9.06 7.71 4.00
N ASP A 63 -8.57 7.14 5.09
CA ASP A 63 -7.16 7.23 5.45
C ASP A 63 -6.36 6.16 4.70
N VAL A 64 -5.24 6.56 4.12
CA VAL A 64 -4.30 5.67 3.43
C VAL A 64 -2.97 5.73 4.14
N LEU A 65 -2.49 4.57 4.57
CA LEU A 65 -1.24 4.45 5.32
C LEU A 65 -0.36 3.37 4.69
N ILE A 66 0.95 3.59 4.70
CA ILE A 66 1.93 2.54 4.43
C ILE A 66 2.89 2.48 5.60
N ILE A 67 2.95 1.34 6.25
CA ILE A 67 3.82 1.06 7.39
C ILE A 67 4.57 -0.25 7.17
N SER A 68 5.59 -0.51 7.97
CA SER A 68 6.23 -1.83 7.99
C SER A 68 5.26 -2.87 8.53
N ARG A 69 5.29 -4.06 7.94
CA ARG A 69 4.43 -5.18 8.35
C ARG A 69 4.59 -5.51 9.84
N ARG A 70 5.80 -5.42 10.36
CA ARG A 70 6.08 -5.67 11.79
C ARG A 70 5.33 -4.72 12.73
N ASP A 71 4.91 -3.56 12.24
CA ASP A 71 4.21 -2.56 13.04
C ASP A 71 2.69 -2.69 13.00
N VAL A 72 2.15 -3.60 12.19
CA VAL A 72 0.71 -3.74 11.97
C VAL A 72 -0.02 -4.10 13.26
N SER A 73 0.53 -5.01 14.06
CA SER A 73 -0.13 -5.40 15.31
C SER A 73 -0.21 -4.25 16.31
N VAL A 74 0.82 -3.43 16.40
CA VAL A 74 0.81 -2.23 17.25
C VAL A 74 -0.21 -1.22 16.73
N TRP A 75 -0.26 -1.03 15.41
CA TRP A 75 -1.24 -0.13 14.79
C TRP A 75 -2.68 -0.58 15.05
N LYS A 76 -2.96 -1.89 14.92
CA LYS A 76 -4.29 -2.45 15.18
C LYS A 76 -4.73 -2.28 16.63
N ASN A 77 -3.81 -2.50 17.56
CA ASN A 77 -4.12 -2.53 18.98
C ASN A 77 -4.21 -1.15 19.62
N LYS A 78 -3.78 -0.12 18.91
CA LYS A 78 -3.90 1.22 19.44
C LYS A 78 -5.36 1.64 19.45
N ASN A 79 -5.81 2.10 20.61
CA ASN A 79 -7.12 2.70 20.74
C ASN A 79 -7.13 4.03 20.00
N SER A 80 -7.86 4.10 18.89
CA SER A 80 -7.84 5.24 17.99
C SER A 80 -8.99 6.22 18.23
N ASP A 81 -9.60 6.19 19.42
CA ASP A 81 -10.69 7.08 19.78
C ASP A 81 -10.34 8.56 19.63
N ASP A 82 -9.07 8.89 19.78
CA ASP A 82 -8.56 10.26 19.61
C ASP A 82 -7.94 10.50 18.24
N GLY A 83 -7.90 9.49 17.36
CA GLY A 83 -7.25 9.58 16.07
C GLY A 83 -5.72 9.71 16.12
N SER A 84 -5.11 9.54 17.28
CA SER A 84 -3.67 9.68 17.41
C SER A 84 -2.92 8.48 16.84
N ARG A 85 -1.70 8.72 16.36
CA ARG A 85 -0.81 7.67 15.84
C ARG A 85 -0.01 7.06 16.97
N PRO A 86 0.28 5.74 16.93
CA PRO A 86 1.25 5.15 17.84
C PRO A 86 2.62 5.81 17.66
N GLU A 87 3.23 6.25 18.74
CA GLU A 87 4.50 6.99 18.71
C GLU A 87 5.66 6.20 18.10
N ASN A 88 5.60 4.86 18.19
CA ASN A 88 6.68 3.96 17.76
C ASN A 88 6.54 3.47 16.32
N ILE A 89 5.53 3.92 15.59
CA ILE A 89 5.30 3.48 14.21
C ILE A 89 5.75 4.57 13.26
N LYS A 90 6.66 4.20 12.37
CA LYS A 90 7.04 5.06 11.26
C LYS A 90 5.99 4.97 10.16
N MET A 91 5.38 6.10 9.85
CA MET A 91 4.51 6.23 8.69
C MET A 91 5.36 6.53 7.46
N HIS A 92 5.57 5.51 6.61
CA HIS A 92 6.28 5.69 5.35
C HIS A 92 5.46 6.51 4.37
N TYR A 93 4.15 6.41 4.47
CA TYR A 93 3.19 7.20 3.70
C TYR A 93 1.92 7.39 4.53
N SER A 94 1.32 8.55 4.42
CA SER A 94 0.04 8.86 5.07
C SER A 94 -0.68 9.93 4.27
N ASN A 95 -1.93 9.68 3.94
CA ASN A 95 -2.79 10.65 3.28
C ASN A 95 -4.25 10.37 3.64
N ASN A 96 -5.10 11.36 3.41
CA ASN A 96 -6.53 11.26 3.62
C ASN A 96 -7.23 11.96 2.47
N GLY A 97 -8.29 11.36 1.93
CA GLY A 97 -9.03 11.98 0.85
C GLY A 97 -10.11 11.09 0.27
N GLN A 98 -10.92 11.67 -0.60
CA GLN A 98 -11.94 10.97 -1.38
C GLN A 98 -11.37 10.38 -2.67
N LYS A 99 -10.42 11.08 -3.27
CA LYS A 99 -9.64 10.63 -4.43
C LYS A 99 -8.18 10.82 -4.14
N ILE A 100 -7.39 9.75 -4.25
CA ILE A 100 -5.96 9.79 -4.04
C ILE A 100 -5.28 9.05 -5.18
N ASN A 101 -4.38 9.74 -5.86
CA ASN A 101 -3.53 9.16 -6.89
C ASN A 101 -2.10 9.53 -6.53
N ASP A 102 -1.28 8.54 -6.20
CA ASP A 102 0.06 8.78 -5.73
C ASP A 102 1.00 7.62 -6.01
N VAL A 103 2.27 7.83 -5.74
CA VAL A 103 3.33 6.85 -5.93
C VAL A 103 4.17 6.76 -4.67
N PHE A 104 4.38 5.56 -4.18
CA PHE A 104 5.27 5.27 -3.06
C PHE A 104 6.54 4.59 -3.55
N LYS A 105 7.69 5.17 -3.17
CA LYS A 105 9.01 4.57 -3.40
C LYS A 105 9.56 4.09 -2.06
N PRO A 106 9.67 2.76 -1.84
CA PRO A 106 10.21 2.23 -0.59
C PRO A 106 11.64 2.71 -0.35
N PRO A 107 11.95 3.24 0.84
CA PRO A 107 13.29 3.69 1.15
C PRO A 107 14.27 2.56 1.44
N VAL A 108 13.75 1.41 1.87
CA VAL A 108 14.55 0.23 2.24
C VAL A 108 13.81 -1.04 1.83
N SER A 109 14.56 -2.14 1.67
CA SER A 109 13.97 -3.47 1.53
C SER A 109 13.25 -3.85 2.82
N ASP A 110 11.99 -4.21 2.72
CA ASP A 110 11.17 -4.59 3.86
C ASP A 110 9.87 -5.27 3.37
N ALA A 111 9.13 -5.83 4.32
CA ALA A 111 7.74 -6.18 4.12
C ALA A 111 6.88 -5.01 4.60
N TYR A 112 5.98 -4.56 3.75
CA TYR A 112 5.12 -3.40 3.98
C TYR A 112 3.66 -3.80 4.07
N ALA A 113 2.89 -2.94 4.72
CA ALA A 113 1.43 -3.01 4.76
C ALA A 113 0.85 -1.73 4.17
N PHE A 114 -0.01 -1.89 3.17
CA PHE A 114 -0.83 -0.83 2.60
C PHE A 114 -2.20 -0.89 3.26
N ILE A 115 -2.58 0.17 3.95
CA ILE A 115 -3.77 0.18 4.80
C ILE A 115 -4.75 1.24 4.33
N LEU A 116 -5.99 0.81 4.10
CA LEU A 116 -7.15 1.69 3.94
C LEU A 116 -7.92 1.66 5.27
N SER A 117 -8.09 2.82 5.90
CA SER A 117 -8.70 2.90 7.22
C SER A 117 -9.94 3.77 7.25
N ASN A 118 -11.03 3.19 7.77
CA ASN A 118 -12.29 3.88 8.06
C ASN A 118 -12.53 3.91 9.57
N ARG A 119 -11.46 3.96 10.35
CA ARG A 119 -11.55 4.12 11.81
C ARG A 119 -12.10 5.48 12.14
N SER A 120 -13.04 5.52 13.07
CA SER A 120 -13.64 6.78 13.46
C SER A 120 -12.63 7.70 14.16
N ARG A 121 -12.67 8.98 13.82
CA ARG A 121 -12.00 10.02 14.55
C ARG A 121 -13.00 10.66 15.53
N ARG A 122 -12.51 11.10 16.70
CA ARG A 122 -13.34 11.75 17.72
C ARG A 122 -14.20 12.89 17.20
N ASP A 123 -13.69 13.60 16.20
CA ASP A 123 -14.30 14.82 15.68
C ASP A 123 -15.43 14.56 14.69
N ASN A 124 -15.55 13.32 14.17
CA ASN A 124 -16.45 12.98 13.08
C ASN A 124 -17.46 11.89 13.46
N LYS A 125 -18.14 12.08 14.57
CA LYS A 125 -19.21 11.16 15.04
C LYS A 125 -20.36 10.99 14.04
N LYS A 126 -20.45 11.85 13.01
CA LYS A 126 -21.50 11.80 11.98
C LYS A 126 -21.20 10.84 10.84
N GLU A 127 -19.99 10.28 10.76
CA GLU A 127 -19.54 9.49 9.61
C GLU A 127 -19.37 8.00 9.91
N PHE A 128 -20.18 7.48 10.84
CA PHE A 128 -20.18 6.04 11.13
C PHE A 128 -20.93 5.27 10.05
N LYS A 129 -20.32 5.13 8.89
CA LYS A 129 -20.91 4.34 7.80
C LYS A 129 -19.84 3.54 7.08
N THR A 130 -20.27 2.47 6.45
CA THR A 130 -19.44 1.69 5.55
C THR A 130 -19.06 2.55 4.33
N LYS A 131 -17.80 2.54 3.98
CA LYS A 131 -17.30 3.22 2.79
C LYS A 131 -16.93 2.19 1.73
N THR A 132 -17.39 2.42 0.51
CA THR A 132 -17.01 1.63 -0.65
C THR A 132 -15.84 2.30 -1.34
N VAL A 133 -14.73 1.60 -1.42
CA VAL A 133 -13.46 2.14 -1.93
C VAL A 133 -12.98 1.33 -3.11
N ASP A 134 -12.77 1.98 -4.24
CA ASP A 134 -12.05 1.41 -5.37
C ASP A 134 -10.57 1.63 -5.22
N LEU A 135 -9.80 0.57 -5.40
CA LEU A 135 -8.35 0.61 -5.32
C LEU A 135 -7.72 -0.05 -6.55
N ILE A 136 -6.87 0.68 -7.23
CA ILE A 136 -6.00 0.15 -8.26
C ILE A 136 -4.57 0.26 -7.74
N LEU A 137 -3.91 -0.89 -7.54
CA LEU A 137 -2.51 -0.97 -7.16
C LEU A 137 -1.68 -1.42 -8.34
N THR A 138 -0.59 -0.73 -8.60
CA THR A 138 0.36 -1.10 -9.64
C THR A 138 1.75 -1.14 -9.03
N HIS A 139 2.31 -2.34 -8.94
CA HIS A 139 3.71 -2.56 -8.58
C HIS A 139 4.54 -2.57 -9.84
N SER A 140 5.61 -1.78 -9.88
CA SER A 140 6.54 -1.77 -11.00
C SER A 140 7.98 -1.78 -10.50
N TRP A 141 8.82 -2.54 -11.16
CA TRP A 141 10.25 -2.61 -10.82
C TRP A 141 11.05 -3.10 -12.00
N GLN A 142 12.37 -2.96 -11.89
CA GLN A 142 13.32 -3.49 -12.84
C GLN A 142 14.06 -4.67 -12.17
N GLN A 143 14.34 -5.68 -12.96
CA GLN A 143 15.08 -6.86 -12.49
C GLN A 143 16.17 -7.22 -13.49
N GLU A 144 17.38 -7.48 -12.99
CA GLU A 144 18.45 -8.02 -13.81
C GLU A 144 18.33 -9.54 -13.88
N ILE A 145 18.42 -10.08 -15.09
CA ILE A 145 18.47 -11.51 -15.30
C ILE A 145 19.60 -11.84 -16.27
N LYS A 146 20.20 -13.02 -16.10
CA LYS A 146 21.17 -13.55 -17.05
C LYS A 146 20.44 -13.96 -18.33
N GLU A 147 21.03 -13.70 -19.49
CA GLU A 147 20.44 -14.05 -20.77
C GLU A 147 20.09 -15.53 -20.88
N SER A 148 20.94 -16.40 -20.30
CA SER A 148 20.67 -17.84 -20.25
C SER A 148 19.38 -18.18 -19.51
N GLN A 149 19.03 -17.43 -18.47
CA GLN A 149 17.78 -17.62 -17.73
C GLN A 149 16.57 -17.13 -18.52
N LEU A 150 16.74 -16.11 -19.33
CA LEU A 150 15.68 -15.61 -20.21
C LEU A 150 15.25 -16.63 -21.25
N LYS A 151 16.20 -17.33 -21.86
CA LYS A 151 15.93 -18.39 -22.84
C LYS A 151 15.14 -19.56 -22.26
N ASN A 152 15.34 -19.87 -20.99
CA ASN A 152 14.63 -20.95 -20.30
C ASN A 152 13.19 -20.60 -19.91
N ARG A 153 12.80 -19.34 -19.99
CA ARG A 153 11.45 -18.86 -19.67
C ARG A 153 10.55 -18.76 -20.89
N LEU A 154 11.11 -18.88 -22.07
CA LEU A 154 10.39 -18.87 -23.32
C LEU A 154 9.97 -20.31 -23.68
#